data_96abca5827ac523c49cff6aed789cc37
#
_entry.id   96abca5827ac523c49cff6aed789cc37
#
_cell.length_a   1.000
_cell.length_b   1.000
_cell.length_c   1.000
_cell.angle_alpha   90.00
_cell.angle_beta   90.00
_cell.angle_gamma   90.00
#
_symmetry.space_group_name_H-M   'P 1'
#
loop_
_entity.id
_entity.type
_entity.pdbx_description
1 polymer ?
#
loop_
_entity_poly.entity_id
_entity_poly.type
_entity_poly.pdbx_seq_one_letter_code
_entity_poly.pdbx_strand_id
1 'polypeptide(L)'
;MICSLFVDKVNKETYLCAMKQEYISRIRSFNRYYTKILGILNKYYLGSELGLPEVRIIQDVYLHPDRSSKDISNELNMDKGLLSRLLKQLEQKEYIFRKSTEKDNRMGLVNLTEKGCEVYYRLNTAANQSIERIFSHLE
;
A
#
# COMPACT_ATOMS: atom_id res chain seq x y z
N MET A 1 34.33 15.93 -39.48
CA MET A 1 33.49 14.73 -39.26
C MET A 1 33.38 14.27 -37.79
N ILE A 2 34.45 14.35 -37.01
CA ILE A 2 34.45 13.94 -35.58
C ILE A 2 33.69 14.93 -34.69
N CYS A 3 33.66 16.22 -35.01
CA CYS A 3 33.01 17.25 -34.19
C CYS A 3 31.47 17.17 -34.23
N SER A 4 30.89 16.76 -35.36
CA SER A 4 29.43 16.60 -35.52
C SER A 4 28.88 15.45 -34.66
N LEU A 5 29.56 14.32 -34.60
CA LEU A 5 29.17 13.16 -33.79
C LEU A 5 29.25 13.44 -32.30
N PHE A 6 30.15 14.31 -31.85
CA PHE A 6 30.27 14.68 -30.43
C PHE A 6 29.16 15.62 -29.99
N VAL A 7 28.79 16.59 -30.84
CA VAL A 7 27.69 17.52 -30.59
C VAL A 7 26.33 16.78 -30.52
N ASP A 8 26.10 15.83 -31.44
CA ASP A 8 24.88 15.02 -31.48
C ASP A 8 24.74 14.13 -30.22
N LYS A 9 25.87 13.57 -29.75
CA LYS A 9 25.90 12.72 -28.56
C LYS A 9 25.60 13.53 -27.27
N VAL A 10 26.23 14.69 -27.13
CA VAL A 10 26.00 15.61 -26.00
C VAL A 10 24.57 16.12 -26.00
N ASN A 11 24.02 16.48 -27.16
CA ASN A 11 22.61 16.90 -27.26
C ASN A 11 21.65 15.79 -26.90
N LYS A 12 21.91 14.55 -27.31
CA LYS A 12 21.07 13.39 -26.99
C LYS A 12 21.07 13.05 -25.48
N GLU A 13 22.24 13.08 -24.87
CA GLU A 13 22.37 12.84 -23.41
C GLU A 13 21.68 13.95 -22.58
N THR A 14 21.86 15.21 -22.99
CA THR A 14 21.20 16.37 -22.35
C THR A 14 19.68 16.28 -22.51
N TYR A 15 19.19 15.94 -23.69
CA TYR A 15 17.78 15.75 -23.98
C TYR A 15 17.18 14.61 -23.15
N LEU A 16 17.85 13.45 -23.09
CA LEU A 16 17.42 12.30 -22.27
C LEU A 16 17.40 12.64 -20.77
N CYS A 17 18.38 13.41 -20.30
CA CYS A 17 18.42 13.87 -18.92
C CYS A 17 17.26 14.81 -18.61
N ALA A 18 16.97 15.76 -19.49
CA ALA A 18 15.84 16.68 -19.35
C ALA A 18 14.49 15.95 -19.34
N MET A 19 14.28 15.00 -20.26
CA MET A 19 13.10 14.15 -20.28
C MET A 19 12.96 13.34 -19.00
N LYS A 20 14.04 12.73 -18.51
CA LYS A 20 14.03 11.98 -17.25
C LYS A 20 13.60 12.84 -16.08
N GLN A 21 14.08 14.08 -16.00
CA GLN A 21 13.68 15.04 -14.94
C GLN A 21 12.20 15.44 -15.05
N GLU A 22 11.70 15.61 -16.27
CA GLU A 22 10.27 15.89 -16.49
C GLU A 22 9.37 14.74 -16.01
N TYR A 23 9.70 13.49 -16.37
CA TYR A 23 8.95 12.32 -15.89
C TYR A 23 9.01 12.20 -14.36
N ILE A 24 10.17 12.40 -13.75
CA ILE A 24 10.33 12.40 -12.30
C ILE A 24 9.42 13.47 -11.68
N SER A 25 9.40 14.68 -12.24
CA SER A 25 8.54 15.77 -11.75
C SER A 25 7.06 15.44 -11.86
N ARG A 26 6.63 14.86 -12.97
CA ARG A 26 5.24 14.42 -13.20
C ARG A 26 4.82 13.33 -12.21
N ILE A 27 5.68 12.31 -12.00
CA ILE A 27 5.42 11.24 -11.02
C ILE A 27 5.33 11.82 -9.61
N ARG A 28 6.22 12.73 -9.21
CA ARG A 28 6.18 13.38 -7.90
C ARG A 28 4.90 14.23 -7.72
N SER A 29 4.46 14.92 -8.76
CA SER A 29 3.21 15.71 -8.73
C SER A 29 1.99 14.79 -8.60
N PHE A 30 1.95 13.72 -9.38
CA PHE A 30 0.91 12.69 -9.27
C PHE A 30 0.88 12.07 -7.87
N ASN A 31 2.03 11.69 -7.31
CA ASN A 31 2.10 11.12 -5.96
C ASN A 31 1.54 12.08 -4.90
N ARG A 32 1.88 13.37 -4.97
CA ARG A 32 1.33 14.39 -4.04
C ARG A 32 -0.18 14.53 -4.19
N TYR A 33 -0.67 14.56 -5.40
CA TYR A 33 -2.09 14.65 -5.71
C TYR A 33 -2.85 13.41 -5.22
N TYR A 34 -2.36 12.23 -5.57
CA TYR A 34 -2.95 10.95 -5.23
C TYR A 34 -2.98 10.70 -3.72
N THR A 35 -1.88 10.97 -3.01
CA THR A 35 -1.83 10.84 -1.54
C THR A 35 -2.81 11.79 -0.84
N LYS A 36 -3.00 12.99 -1.37
CA LYS A 36 -3.99 13.97 -0.86
C LYS A 36 -5.42 13.45 -1.04
N ILE A 37 -5.77 12.96 -2.23
CA ILE A 37 -7.13 12.48 -2.54
C ILE A 37 -7.48 11.25 -1.72
N LEU A 38 -6.57 10.30 -1.60
CA LEU A 38 -6.77 9.09 -0.79
C LEU A 38 -6.73 9.38 0.71
N GLY A 39 -6.36 10.59 1.13
CA GLY A 39 -6.23 10.92 2.54
C GLY A 39 -5.20 10.06 3.27
N ILE A 40 -4.16 9.58 2.56
CA ILE A 40 -3.13 8.69 3.12
C ILE A 40 -2.41 9.28 4.32
N LEU A 41 -2.29 10.62 4.36
CA LEU A 41 -1.67 11.35 5.47
C LEU A 41 -2.62 11.60 6.63
N ASN A 42 -3.90 11.27 6.50
CA ASN A 42 -4.86 11.38 7.58
C ASN A 42 -4.65 10.24 8.59
N LYS A 43 -4.99 10.50 9.85
CA LYS A 43 -4.94 9.48 10.91
C LYS A 43 -5.78 8.24 10.55
N TYR A 44 -6.87 8.46 9.83
CA TYR A 44 -7.83 7.43 9.44
C TYR A 44 -7.93 7.38 7.92
N TYR A 45 -7.83 6.18 7.37
CA TYR A 45 -7.84 5.95 5.93
C TYR A 45 -9.28 5.82 5.41
N LEU A 46 -9.60 6.56 4.35
CA LEU A 46 -10.93 6.55 3.69
C LEU A 46 -12.11 6.74 4.66
N GLY A 47 -11.94 7.59 5.69
CA GLY A 47 -13.00 7.84 6.67
C GLY A 47 -13.31 6.65 7.60
N SER A 48 -12.46 5.63 7.61
CA SER A 48 -12.58 4.51 8.55
C SER A 48 -11.93 4.86 9.90
N GLU A 49 -12.07 3.97 10.86
CA GLU A 49 -11.35 4.04 12.15
C GLU A 49 -9.93 3.43 12.10
N LEU A 50 -9.48 3.02 10.92
CA LEU A 50 -8.21 2.36 10.70
C LEU A 50 -7.24 3.26 9.95
N GLY A 51 -5.97 3.20 10.31
CA GLY A 51 -4.89 3.79 9.53
C GLY A 51 -4.52 2.94 8.32
N LEU A 52 -3.80 3.52 7.37
CA LEU A 52 -3.36 2.81 6.16
C LEU A 52 -2.57 1.51 6.46
N PRO A 53 -1.65 1.46 7.46
CA PRO A 53 -0.95 0.22 7.79
C PRO A 53 -1.88 -0.92 8.23
N GLU A 54 -2.90 -0.62 9.04
CA GLU A 54 -3.90 -1.59 9.50
C GLU A 54 -4.72 -2.12 8.31
N VAL A 55 -5.14 -1.22 7.41
CA VAL A 55 -5.87 -1.57 6.19
C VAL A 55 -5.04 -2.48 5.28
N ARG A 56 -3.73 -2.22 5.14
CA ARG A 56 -2.83 -3.07 4.36
C ARG A 56 -2.69 -4.47 4.93
N ILE A 57 -2.67 -4.60 6.26
CA ILE A 57 -2.66 -5.92 6.93
C ILE A 57 -3.97 -6.67 6.63
N ILE A 58 -5.12 -6.03 6.80
CA ILE A 58 -6.42 -6.63 6.51
C ILE A 58 -6.49 -7.10 5.05
N GLN A 59 -6.04 -6.28 4.10
CA GLN A 59 -6.00 -6.61 2.68
C GLN A 59 -5.10 -7.82 2.40
N ASP A 60 -3.89 -7.84 2.95
CA ASP A 60 -2.95 -8.94 2.74
C ASP A 60 -3.50 -10.27 3.29
N VAL A 61 -4.07 -10.25 4.49
CA VAL A 61 -4.65 -11.44 5.13
C VAL A 61 -5.92 -11.91 4.40
N TYR A 62 -6.71 -10.99 3.82
CA TYR A 62 -7.87 -11.34 3.01
C TYR A 62 -7.46 -12.07 1.72
N LEU A 63 -6.45 -11.54 1.03
CA LEU A 63 -5.97 -12.11 -0.23
C LEU A 63 -5.18 -13.42 -0.03
N HIS A 64 -4.58 -13.58 1.13
CA HIS A 64 -3.74 -14.72 1.46
C HIS A 64 -4.08 -15.24 2.88
N PRO A 65 -5.10 -16.09 3.03
CA PRO A 65 -5.43 -16.69 4.33
C PRO A 65 -4.26 -17.51 4.91
N ASP A 66 -4.30 -17.73 6.21
CA ASP A 66 -3.28 -18.49 6.96
C ASP A 66 -1.86 -17.88 6.86
N ARG A 67 -1.78 -16.54 6.91
CA ARG A 67 -0.51 -15.80 6.90
C ARG A 67 0.22 -15.88 8.24
N SER A 68 1.51 -16.17 8.21
CA SER A 68 2.36 -15.94 9.38
C SER A 68 2.70 -14.43 9.53
N SER A 69 2.99 -14.00 10.77
CA SER A 69 3.46 -12.62 11.00
C SER A 69 4.74 -12.28 10.23
N LYS A 70 5.58 -13.30 9.96
CA LYS A 70 6.79 -13.14 9.17
C LYS A 70 6.47 -12.84 7.71
N ASP A 71 5.49 -13.54 7.13
CA ASP A 71 5.08 -13.35 5.73
C ASP A 71 4.46 -11.96 5.55
N ILE A 72 3.60 -11.53 6.47
CA ILE A 72 3.02 -10.18 6.46
C ILE A 72 4.11 -9.10 6.57
N SER A 73 5.09 -9.29 7.48
CA SER A 73 6.21 -8.35 7.65
C SER A 73 7.03 -8.21 6.36
N ASN A 74 7.30 -9.31 5.68
CA ASN A 74 8.07 -9.33 4.43
C ASN A 74 7.28 -8.69 3.27
N GLU A 75 6.02 -9.09 3.09
CA GLU A 75 5.16 -8.58 2.01
C GLU A 75 4.94 -7.08 2.10
N LEU A 76 4.63 -6.59 3.30
CA LEU A 76 4.35 -5.17 3.52
C LEU A 76 5.60 -4.34 3.82
N ASN A 77 6.78 -4.95 3.83
CA ASN A 77 8.05 -4.32 4.25
C ASN A 77 7.89 -3.55 5.57
N MET A 78 7.24 -4.19 6.54
CA MET A 78 6.85 -3.57 7.81
C MET A 78 7.75 -4.05 8.94
N ASP A 79 8.19 -3.12 9.80
CA ASP A 79 8.94 -3.45 11.00
C ASP A 79 8.17 -4.41 11.91
N LYS A 80 8.87 -5.41 12.47
CA LYS A 80 8.27 -6.47 13.30
C LYS A 80 7.59 -5.94 14.55
N GLY A 81 8.17 -4.90 15.18
CA GLY A 81 7.60 -4.29 16.39
C GLY A 81 6.33 -3.52 16.08
N LEU A 82 6.31 -2.78 14.96
CA LEU A 82 5.12 -2.11 14.46
C LEU A 82 4.02 -3.13 14.13
N LEU A 83 4.35 -4.16 13.33
CA LEU A 83 3.40 -5.20 12.95
C LEU A 83 2.80 -5.90 14.17
N SER A 84 3.62 -6.27 15.15
CA SER A 84 3.13 -6.91 16.38
C SER A 84 2.10 -6.07 17.13
N ARG A 85 2.33 -4.75 17.22
CA ARG A 85 1.37 -3.81 17.84
C ARG A 85 0.08 -3.70 17.05
N LEU A 86 0.17 -3.59 15.71
CA LEU A 86 -1.01 -3.48 14.85
C LEU A 86 -1.84 -4.77 14.85
N LEU A 87 -1.20 -5.94 14.79
CA LEU A 87 -1.90 -7.22 14.90
C LEU A 87 -2.65 -7.34 16.23
N LYS A 88 -2.02 -6.94 17.34
CA LYS A 88 -2.69 -6.94 18.65
C LYS A 88 -3.90 -5.99 18.67
N GLN A 89 -3.81 -4.82 18.06
CA GLN A 89 -4.93 -3.88 17.96
C GLN A 89 -6.06 -4.44 17.10
N LEU A 90 -5.75 -5.08 15.98
CA LEU A 90 -6.73 -5.70 15.10
C LEU A 90 -7.42 -6.91 15.75
N GLU A 91 -6.70 -7.70 16.58
CA GLU A 91 -7.28 -8.76 17.40
C GLU A 91 -8.24 -8.18 18.46
N GLN A 92 -7.85 -7.11 19.15
CA GLN A 92 -8.70 -6.45 20.14
C GLN A 92 -9.99 -5.86 19.54
N LYS A 93 -9.92 -5.43 18.26
CA LYS A 93 -11.09 -4.98 17.49
C LYS A 93 -11.90 -6.14 16.90
N GLU A 94 -11.46 -7.37 17.09
CA GLU A 94 -12.08 -8.59 16.56
C GLU A 94 -12.11 -8.63 15.02
N TYR A 95 -11.15 -8.01 14.33
CA TYR A 95 -11.05 -8.06 12.89
C TYR A 95 -10.22 -9.23 12.40
N ILE A 96 -9.28 -9.70 13.22
CA ILE A 96 -8.45 -10.87 12.93
C ILE A 96 -8.46 -11.82 14.12
N PHE A 97 -8.11 -13.06 13.85
CA PHE A 97 -7.81 -14.07 14.87
C PHE A 97 -6.55 -14.85 14.49
N ARG A 98 -5.92 -15.49 15.48
CA ARG A 98 -4.77 -16.35 15.26
C ARG A 98 -5.15 -17.80 15.46
N LYS A 99 -4.83 -18.62 14.47
CA LYS A 99 -5.01 -20.06 14.51
C LYS A 99 -3.66 -20.71 14.89
N SER A 100 -3.61 -21.46 15.98
CA SER A 100 -2.42 -22.24 16.31
C SER A 100 -2.27 -23.40 15.35
N THR A 101 -1.04 -23.69 14.96
CA THR A 101 -0.73 -24.89 14.17
C THR A 101 -0.23 -25.99 15.09
N GLU A 102 -0.63 -27.25 14.82
CA GLU A 102 -0.20 -28.42 15.61
C GLU A 102 1.32 -28.61 15.63
N LYS A 103 2.03 -28.07 14.63
CA LYS A 103 3.49 -28.18 14.49
C LYS A 103 4.29 -27.13 15.24
N ASP A 104 3.71 -25.97 15.54
CA ASP A 104 4.41 -24.91 16.24
C ASP A 104 3.40 -23.99 16.97
N ASN A 105 3.23 -24.21 18.25
CA ASN A 105 2.37 -23.40 19.12
C ASN A 105 2.81 -21.92 19.22
N ARG A 106 3.96 -21.55 18.63
CA ARG A 106 4.52 -20.19 18.70
C ARG A 106 4.20 -19.31 17.49
N MET A 107 3.74 -19.91 16.38
CA MET A 107 3.45 -19.17 15.15
C MET A 107 1.96 -19.28 14.81
N GLY A 108 1.13 -18.46 15.48
CA GLY A 108 -0.27 -18.35 15.10
C GLY A 108 -0.41 -17.79 13.69
N LEU A 109 -1.15 -18.53 12.84
CA LEU A 109 -1.52 -18.06 11.51
C LEU A 109 -2.65 -17.05 11.63
N VAL A 110 -2.49 -15.91 10.96
CA VAL A 110 -3.43 -14.79 11.00
C VAL A 110 -4.51 -14.98 9.94
N ASN A 111 -5.76 -14.85 10.36
CA ASN A 111 -6.94 -14.94 9.52
C ASN A 111 -7.91 -13.81 9.86
N LEU A 112 -8.77 -13.43 8.90
CA LEU A 112 -9.86 -12.50 9.16
C LEU A 112 -11.03 -13.20 9.85
N THR A 113 -11.68 -12.49 10.75
CA THR A 113 -13.02 -12.83 11.23
C THR A 113 -14.08 -12.41 10.20
N GLU A 114 -15.33 -12.78 10.38
CA GLU A 114 -16.46 -12.29 9.58
C GLU A 114 -16.51 -10.75 9.59
N LYS A 115 -16.37 -10.13 10.76
CA LYS A 115 -16.28 -8.67 10.96
C LYS A 115 -15.08 -8.06 10.21
N GLY A 116 -13.95 -8.74 10.19
CA GLY A 116 -12.77 -8.35 9.41
C GLY A 116 -13.01 -8.36 7.91
N CYS A 117 -13.71 -9.38 7.41
CA CYS A 117 -14.11 -9.46 6.00
C CYS A 117 -15.07 -8.32 5.62
N GLU A 118 -16.06 -8.01 6.46
CA GLU A 118 -16.97 -6.88 6.23
C GLU A 118 -16.23 -5.55 6.15
N VAL A 119 -15.26 -5.32 7.05
CA VAL A 119 -14.40 -4.13 7.03
C VAL A 119 -13.59 -4.08 5.74
N TYR A 120 -13.01 -5.19 5.30
CA TYR A 120 -12.30 -5.26 4.03
C TYR A 120 -13.17 -4.84 2.85
N TYR A 121 -14.37 -5.41 2.71
CA TYR A 121 -15.28 -5.07 1.61
C TYR A 121 -15.68 -3.59 1.61
N ARG A 122 -15.99 -3.04 2.77
CA ARG A 122 -16.34 -1.62 2.92
C ARG A 122 -15.18 -0.71 2.48
N LEU A 123 -13.96 -1.01 2.92
CA LEU A 123 -12.76 -0.24 2.57
C LEU A 123 -12.40 -0.37 1.09
N ASN A 124 -12.52 -1.57 0.53
CA ASN A 124 -12.26 -1.81 -0.89
C ASN A 124 -13.25 -1.03 -1.78
N THR A 125 -14.53 -1.03 -1.42
CA THR A 125 -15.56 -0.24 -2.11
C THR A 125 -15.25 1.26 -2.04
N ALA A 126 -14.90 1.78 -0.86
CA ALA A 126 -14.54 3.19 -0.69
C ALA A 126 -13.29 3.59 -1.48
N ALA A 127 -12.29 2.68 -1.56
CA ALA A 127 -11.09 2.89 -2.37
C ALA A 127 -11.43 2.97 -3.86
N ASN A 128 -12.24 2.04 -4.37
CA ASN A 128 -12.67 2.03 -5.76
C ASN A 128 -13.44 3.32 -6.12
N GLN A 129 -14.39 3.73 -5.30
CA GLN A 129 -15.15 4.98 -5.50
C GLN A 129 -14.25 6.22 -5.49
N SER A 130 -13.18 6.21 -4.69
CA SER A 130 -12.20 7.31 -4.67
C SER A 130 -11.38 7.36 -5.95
N ILE A 131 -11.02 6.21 -6.50
CA ILE A 131 -10.32 6.09 -7.78
C ILE A 131 -11.24 6.50 -8.93
N GLU A 132 -12.48 6.03 -8.98
CA GLU A 132 -13.47 6.40 -9.99
C GLU A 132 -13.69 7.91 -10.06
N ARG A 133 -13.77 8.59 -8.90
CA ARG A 133 -13.87 10.07 -8.85
C ARG A 133 -12.66 10.77 -9.45
N ILE A 134 -11.46 10.19 -9.35
CA ILE A 134 -10.27 10.74 -10.00
C ILE A 134 -10.40 10.64 -11.51
N PHE A 135 -10.84 9.48 -12.03
CA PHE A 135 -10.99 9.25 -13.46
C PHE A 135 -12.11 10.06 -14.10
N SER A 136 -13.23 10.27 -13.40
CA SER A 136 -14.34 11.09 -13.91
C SER A 136 -14.00 12.56 -14.14
N HIS A 137 -12.84 13.03 -13.66
CA HIS A 137 -12.34 14.40 -13.89
C HIS A 137 -11.26 14.45 -14.98
N LEU A 138 -10.93 13.33 -15.60
CA LEU A 138 -9.93 13.23 -16.66
C LEU A 138 -10.53 13.17 -18.07
N GLU A 139 -11.87 13.12 -18.18
CA GLU A 139 -12.63 13.29 -19.41
C GLU A 139 -12.98 14.78 -19.63
#